data_06e850c292f3ef8a1fab3b6822ddaf34
#
_entry.id   06e850c292f3ef8a1fab3b6822ddaf34
#
_cell.length_a   1.000
_cell.length_b   1.000
_cell.length_c   1.000
_cell.angle_alpha   90.00
_cell.angle_beta   90.00
_cell.angle_gamma   90.00
#
_symmetry.space_group_name_H-M   'P 1'
#
loop_
_entity.id
_entity.type
_entity.pdbx_description
1 polymer ?
#
loop_
_entity_poly.entity_id
_entity_poly.type
_entity_poly.pdbx_seq_one_letter_code
_entity_poly.pdbx_strand_id
1 'polypeptide(L)'
;MNELNKENSIITYIFELGLIKSIDEVKEFMRENSSPYVFNCDEPKTIRFEWFLSEDEKSATLIEMFEDSDAAKLRLENHSASHLVEEFPEHFEIKQFIVLGDIKSDMKEKLADWNADLRGNVAGFFKGID
;
A
#
# COMPACT_ATOMS: atom_id res chain seq x y z
N MET A 1 2.05 -25.12 4.43
CA MET A 1 0.91 -25.61 5.24
C MET A 1 0.24 -24.47 5.98
N ASN A 2 -1.08 -24.41 5.92
CA ASN A 2 -1.83 -23.36 6.59
C ASN A 2 -2.07 -23.74 8.05
N GLU A 3 -1.72 -22.85 8.94
CA GLU A 3 -1.88 -23.05 10.38
C GLU A 3 -2.65 -21.88 10.98
N LEU A 4 -3.54 -22.20 11.92
CA LEU A 4 -4.29 -21.19 12.67
C LEU A 4 -3.36 -20.45 13.61
N ASN A 5 -3.46 -19.11 13.62
CA ASN A 5 -2.72 -18.23 14.51
C ASN A 5 -1.19 -18.31 14.37
N LYS A 6 -0.71 -18.79 13.24
CA LYS A 6 0.72 -18.79 12.97
C LYS A 6 1.18 -17.38 12.62
N GLU A 7 2.25 -16.92 13.26
CA GLU A 7 2.88 -15.66 12.94
C GLU A 7 3.41 -15.67 11.51
N ASN A 8 3.30 -14.56 10.83
CA ASN A 8 3.88 -14.37 9.51
C ASN A 8 4.49 -12.97 9.42
N SER A 9 5.27 -12.74 8.39
CA SER A 9 6.00 -11.49 8.19
C SER A 9 5.26 -10.51 7.27
N ILE A 10 4.10 -10.87 6.75
CA ILE A 10 3.39 -10.08 5.74
C ILE A 10 2.99 -8.72 6.30
N ILE A 11 3.26 -7.68 5.51
CA ILE A 11 2.85 -6.31 5.80
C ILE A 11 1.86 -5.87 4.73
N THR A 12 0.78 -5.22 5.15
CA THR A 12 -0.22 -4.68 4.23
C THR A 12 -0.40 -3.19 4.46
N TYR A 13 -0.32 -2.40 3.40
CA TYR A 13 -0.70 -1.00 3.41
C TYR A 13 -2.11 -0.86 2.87
N ILE A 14 -2.97 -0.13 3.57
CA ILE A 14 -4.30 0.22 3.10
C ILE A 14 -4.42 1.74 3.13
N PHE A 15 -4.55 2.34 1.94
CA PHE A 15 -4.80 3.77 1.80
C PHE A 15 -6.26 3.99 1.46
N GLU A 16 -6.95 4.76 2.28
CA GLU A 16 -8.28 5.27 1.98
C GLU A 16 -8.14 6.70 1.49
N LEU A 17 -8.62 6.96 0.28
CA LEU A 17 -8.31 8.17 -0.46
C LEU A 17 -9.57 8.88 -0.93
N GLY A 18 -9.55 10.21 -0.87
CA GLY A 18 -10.52 11.04 -1.56
C GLY A 18 -9.97 11.47 -2.91
N LEU A 19 -10.79 11.55 -3.94
CA LEU A 19 -10.38 11.97 -5.26
C LEU A 19 -10.33 13.50 -5.35
N ILE A 20 -9.25 14.05 -5.91
CA ILE A 20 -9.09 15.49 -6.15
C ILE A 20 -9.36 15.81 -7.61
N LYS A 21 -8.80 15.02 -8.53
CA LYS A 21 -9.01 15.21 -9.98
C LYS A 21 -10.27 14.47 -10.45
N SER A 22 -10.64 14.68 -11.71
CA SER A 22 -11.79 14.01 -12.31
C SER A 22 -11.61 12.50 -12.31
N ILE A 23 -12.73 11.77 -12.37
CA ILE A 23 -12.68 10.30 -12.37
C ILE A 23 -11.88 9.75 -13.56
N ASP A 24 -11.96 10.37 -14.72
CA ASP A 24 -11.21 9.92 -15.89
C ASP A 24 -9.71 10.12 -15.71
N GLU A 25 -9.30 11.27 -15.16
CA GLU A 25 -7.89 11.53 -14.84
C GLU A 25 -7.36 10.58 -13.79
N VAL A 26 -8.16 10.28 -12.77
CA VAL A 26 -7.78 9.35 -11.70
C VAL A 26 -7.61 7.92 -12.24
N LYS A 27 -8.54 7.45 -13.07
CA LYS A 27 -8.43 6.13 -13.70
C LYS A 27 -7.20 6.03 -14.60
N GLU A 28 -6.91 7.07 -15.35
CA GLU A 28 -5.72 7.13 -16.21
C GLU A 28 -4.45 7.05 -15.35
N PHE A 29 -4.39 7.83 -14.27
CA PHE A 29 -3.26 7.78 -13.34
C PHE A 29 -3.05 6.38 -12.78
N MET A 30 -4.12 5.73 -12.32
CA MET A 30 -4.06 4.37 -11.76
C MET A 30 -3.56 3.35 -12.78
N ARG A 31 -4.12 3.37 -13.99
CA ARG A 31 -3.89 2.34 -15.02
C ARG A 31 -2.64 2.58 -15.84
N GLU A 32 -2.36 3.82 -16.20
CA GLU A 32 -1.31 4.15 -17.16
C GLU A 32 -0.04 4.70 -16.52
N ASN A 33 -0.10 5.15 -15.28
CA ASN A 33 1.04 5.76 -14.60
C ASN A 33 1.48 4.93 -13.39
N SER A 34 0.71 4.96 -12.30
CA SER A 34 1.18 4.40 -11.03
C SER A 34 1.35 2.88 -11.07
N SER A 35 0.36 2.14 -11.57
CA SER A 35 0.43 0.68 -11.60
C SER A 35 1.57 0.15 -12.48
N PRO A 36 1.75 0.63 -13.73
CA PRO A 36 2.89 0.20 -14.54
C PRO A 36 4.23 0.56 -13.91
N TYR A 37 4.35 1.74 -13.32
CA TYR A 37 5.59 2.16 -12.68
C TYR A 37 5.98 1.21 -11.55
N VAL A 38 5.04 0.94 -10.64
CA VAL A 38 5.30 0.06 -9.49
C VAL A 38 5.58 -1.37 -9.96
N PHE A 39 4.81 -1.86 -10.93
CA PHE A 39 5.02 -3.20 -11.51
C PHE A 39 6.43 -3.38 -12.05
N ASN A 40 7.01 -2.34 -12.65
CA ASN A 40 8.33 -2.37 -13.25
C ASN A 40 9.47 -2.01 -12.27
N CYS A 41 9.15 -1.61 -11.04
CA CYS A 41 10.17 -1.41 -10.01
C CYS A 41 10.80 -2.74 -9.60
N ASP A 42 12.08 -2.70 -9.23
CA ASP A 42 12.77 -3.89 -8.69
C ASP A 42 12.35 -4.11 -7.23
N GLU A 43 11.19 -4.72 -7.06
CA GLU A 43 10.59 -5.02 -5.74
C GLU A 43 10.05 -6.44 -5.75
N PRO A 44 10.94 -7.46 -5.75
CA PRO A 44 10.51 -8.85 -5.94
C PRO A 44 9.63 -9.39 -4.81
N LYS A 45 9.62 -8.74 -3.65
CA LYS A 45 8.82 -9.15 -2.50
C LYS A 45 7.54 -8.34 -2.30
N THR A 46 7.18 -7.51 -3.27
CA THR A 46 5.87 -6.88 -3.32
C THR A 46 4.88 -7.90 -3.91
N ILE A 47 3.92 -8.32 -3.10
CA ILE A 47 2.98 -9.40 -3.46
C ILE A 47 1.77 -8.85 -4.20
N ARG A 48 1.30 -7.67 -3.79
CA ARG A 48 0.04 -7.11 -4.28
C ARG A 48 0.12 -5.60 -4.35
N PHE A 49 -0.44 -5.05 -5.42
CA PHE A 49 -0.62 -3.60 -5.60
C PHE A 49 -1.87 -3.42 -6.42
N GLU A 50 -2.98 -3.03 -5.77
CA GLU A 50 -4.28 -2.93 -6.44
C GLU A 50 -5.06 -1.71 -6.01
N TRP A 51 -5.71 -1.10 -6.99
CA TRP A 51 -6.57 0.05 -6.82
C TRP A 51 -8.04 -0.36 -6.89
N PHE A 52 -8.87 0.28 -6.06
CA PHE A 52 -10.31 0.07 -6.04
C PHE A 52 -11.03 1.41 -5.98
N LEU A 53 -12.17 1.53 -6.63
CA LEU A 53 -13.01 2.73 -6.57
C LEU A 53 -14.34 2.40 -5.91
N SER A 54 -14.86 3.36 -5.12
CA SER A 54 -16.21 3.26 -4.58
C SER A 54 -17.24 3.36 -5.72
N GLU A 55 -18.46 2.85 -5.48
CA GLU A 55 -19.53 2.91 -6.49
C GLU A 55 -19.86 4.34 -6.91
N ASP A 56 -19.82 5.29 -5.98
CA ASP A 56 -20.10 6.70 -6.27
C ASP A 56 -18.91 7.42 -6.92
N GLU A 57 -17.78 6.73 -7.09
CA GLU A 57 -16.56 7.25 -7.70
C GLU A 57 -15.95 8.47 -7.01
N LYS A 58 -16.21 8.62 -5.70
CA LYS A 58 -15.67 9.73 -4.90
C LYS A 58 -14.49 9.31 -4.03
N SER A 59 -14.31 8.01 -3.82
CA SER A 59 -13.27 7.46 -2.95
C SER A 59 -12.54 6.33 -3.64
N ALA A 60 -11.28 6.16 -3.27
CA ALA A 60 -10.45 5.06 -3.76
C ALA A 60 -9.77 4.37 -2.59
N THR A 61 -9.48 3.08 -2.78
CA THR A 61 -8.66 2.31 -1.85
C THR A 61 -7.49 1.74 -2.63
N LEU A 62 -6.28 1.92 -2.10
CA LEU A 62 -5.07 1.27 -2.61
C LEU A 62 -4.62 0.24 -1.57
N ILE A 63 -4.45 -1.00 -2.01
CA ILE A 63 -3.94 -2.08 -1.17
C ILE A 63 -2.58 -2.53 -1.71
N GLU A 64 -1.58 -2.54 -0.83
CA GLU A 64 -0.23 -3.01 -1.15
C GLU A 64 0.18 -4.05 -0.12
N MET A 65 0.66 -5.21 -0.58
CA MET A 65 1.11 -6.28 0.32
C MET A 65 2.56 -6.65 0.03
N PHE A 66 3.29 -6.93 1.10
CA PHE A 66 4.73 -7.23 1.05
C PHE A 66 5.03 -8.49 1.86
N GLU A 67 6.03 -9.24 1.44
CA GLU A 67 6.44 -10.45 2.16
C GLU A 67 6.96 -10.15 3.57
N ASP A 68 7.56 -8.97 3.77
CA ASP A 68 8.15 -8.59 5.06
C ASP A 68 8.29 -7.07 5.20
N SER A 69 8.75 -6.64 6.36
CA SER A 69 8.95 -5.23 6.70
C SER A 69 9.98 -4.54 5.81
N ASP A 70 11.03 -5.25 5.40
CA ASP A 70 12.07 -4.68 4.54
C ASP A 70 11.53 -4.41 3.13
N ALA A 71 10.66 -5.29 2.63
CA ALA A 71 10.00 -5.07 1.34
C ALA A 71 9.06 -3.85 1.39
N ALA A 72 8.32 -3.69 2.48
CA ALA A 72 7.47 -2.52 2.72
C ALA A 72 8.29 -1.22 2.76
N LYS A 73 9.46 -1.27 3.39
CA LYS A 73 10.38 -0.13 3.44
C LYS A 73 10.90 0.24 2.06
N LEU A 74 11.29 -0.76 1.27
CA LEU A 74 11.78 -0.55 -0.11
C LEU A 74 10.72 0.17 -0.95
N ARG A 75 9.43 -0.20 -0.81
CA ARG A 75 8.33 0.46 -1.53
C ARG A 75 8.25 1.94 -1.19
N LEU A 76 8.35 2.30 0.08
CA LEU A 76 8.34 3.70 0.50
C LEU A 76 9.55 4.47 -0.02
N GLU A 77 10.73 3.85 0.01
CA GLU A 77 11.96 4.45 -0.50
C GLU A 77 11.87 4.71 -2.01
N ASN A 78 11.36 3.74 -2.77
CA ASN A 78 11.18 3.90 -4.20
C ASN A 78 10.11 4.94 -4.55
N HIS A 79 9.05 5.02 -3.75
CA HIS A 79 8.04 6.07 -3.92
C HIS A 79 8.67 7.46 -3.74
N SER A 80 9.43 7.64 -2.66
CA SER A 80 10.06 8.92 -2.34
C SER A 80 11.07 9.38 -3.40
N ALA A 81 11.67 8.42 -4.12
CA ALA A 81 12.64 8.70 -5.19
C ALA A 81 11.98 8.84 -6.57
N SER A 82 10.66 8.70 -6.66
CA SER A 82 9.94 8.66 -7.94
C SER A 82 9.15 9.93 -8.21
N HIS A 83 8.66 10.06 -9.46
CA HIS A 83 7.74 11.13 -9.84
C HIS A 83 6.38 11.03 -9.12
N LEU A 84 6.07 9.87 -8.55
CA LEU A 84 4.80 9.65 -7.85
C LEU A 84 4.69 10.47 -6.56
N VAL A 85 5.82 10.88 -5.98
CA VAL A 85 5.82 11.70 -4.75
C VAL A 85 5.10 13.03 -4.97
N GLU A 86 5.14 13.57 -6.18
CA GLU A 86 4.46 14.81 -6.55
C GLU A 86 3.07 14.54 -7.16
N GLU A 87 2.96 13.55 -8.01
CA GLU A 87 1.72 13.26 -8.75
C GLU A 87 0.62 12.62 -7.89
N PHE A 88 0.99 11.80 -6.92
CA PHE A 88 0.01 11.15 -6.04
C PHE A 88 -0.85 12.19 -5.29
N PRO A 89 -0.26 13.19 -4.59
CA PRO A 89 -1.06 14.19 -3.89
C PRO A 89 -1.85 15.13 -4.80
N GLU A 90 -1.50 15.22 -6.06
CA GLU A 90 -2.30 15.97 -7.04
C GLU A 90 -3.63 15.28 -7.34
N HIS A 91 -3.66 13.94 -7.27
CA HIS A 91 -4.82 13.14 -7.61
C HIS A 91 -5.66 12.76 -6.39
N PHE A 92 -5.02 12.63 -5.21
CA PHE A 92 -5.67 12.07 -4.02
C PHE A 92 -5.35 12.84 -2.76
N GLU A 93 -6.35 12.90 -1.87
CA GLU A 93 -6.16 13.26 -0.47
C GLU A 93 -6.17 11.96 0.35
N ILE A 94 -5.17 11.75 1.19
CA ILE A 94 -5.14 10.57 2.08
C ILE A 94 -6.07 10.83 3.25
N LYS A 95 -7.16 10.05 3.32
CA LYS A 95 -8.12 10.12 4.42
C LYS A 95 -7.69 9.27 5.59
N GLN A 96 -7.10 8.11 5.31
CA GLN A 96 -6.59 7.20 6.32
C GLN A 96 -5.52 6.32 5.70
N PHE A 97 -4.46 6.04 6.45
CA PHE A 97 -3.42 5.10 6.07
C PHE A 97 -3.25 4.09 7.20
N ILE A 98 -3.59 2.82 6.93
CA ILE A 98 -3.52 1.73 7.89
C ILE A 98 -2.38 0.79 7.47
N VAL A 99 -1.57 0.38 8.43
CA VAL A 99 -0.50 -0.61 8.21
C VAL A 99 -0.81 -1.83 9.07
N LEU A 100 -1.00 -2.97 8.42
CA LEU A 100 -1.29 -4.24 9.07
C LEU A 100 -0.03 -5.11 9.10
N GLY A 101 0.27 -5.67 10.27
CA GLY A 101 1.38 -6.58 10.45
C GLY A 101 2.46 -6.01 11.39
N ASP A 102 3.44 -6.86 11.70
CA ASP A 102 4.46 -6.53 12.70
C ASP A 102 5.69 -5.92 12.01
N ILE A 103 5.71 -4.61 11.95
CA ILE A 103 6.79 -3.85 11.31
C ILE A 103 7.97 -3.66 12.25
N LYS A 104 9.17 -3.56 11.67
CA LYS A 104 10.40 -3.28 12.43
C LYS A 104 10.43 -1.83 12.89
N SER A 105 11.24 -1.55 13.91
CA SER A 105 11.33 -0.21 14.52
C SER A 105 11.81 0.87 13.53
N ASP A 106 12.70 0.53 12.59
CA ASP A 106 13.14 1.48 11.56
C ASP A 106 11.99 1.91 10.65
N MET A 107 11.04 1.00 10.39
CA MET A 107 9.83 1.33 9.62
C MET A 107 8.86 2.19 10.40
N LYS A 108 8.77 2.02 11.71
CA LYS A 108 7.89 2.85 12.55
C LYS A 108 8.24 4.32 12.43
N GLU A 109 9.53 4.63 12.39
CA GLU A 109 10.00 6.01 12.23
C GLU A 109 9.61 6.59 10.87
N LYS A 110 9.78 5.81 9.79
CA LYS A 110 9.39 6.25 8.44
C LYS A 110 7.89 6.43 8.31
N LEU A 111 7.11 5.51 8.87
CA LEU A 111 5.66 5.54 8.77
C LEU A 111 5.02 6.64 9.62
N ALA A 112 5.73 7.13 10.64
CA ALA A 112 5.27 8.26 11.45
C ALA A 112 5.07 9.50 10.57
N ASP A 113 5.93 9.71 9.59
CA ASP A 113 5.82 10.84 8.66
C ASP A 113 4.57 10.77 7.77
N TRP A 114 4.00 9.56 7.62
CA TRP A 114 2.79 9.31 6.84
C TRP A 114 1.52 9.32 7.71
N ASN A 115 1.66 9.57 9.00
CA ASN A 115 0.55 9.50 9.96
C ASN A 115 -0.15 8.12 9.91
N ALA A 116 0.62 7.06 9.83
CA ALA A 116 0.11 5.69 9.70
C ALA A 116 -0.51 5.18 11.00
N ASP A 117 -1.65 4.50 10.85
CA ASP A 117 -2.31 3.75 11.93
C ASP A 117 -1.73 2.33 11.92
N LEU A 118 -0.89 1.99 12.90
CA LEU A 118 -0.18 0.73 12.97
C LEU A 118 -0.97 -0.31 13.74
N ARG A 119 -1.24 -1.46 13.12
CA ARG A 119 -2.02 -2.54 13.73
C ARG A 119 -1.28 -3.87 13.58
N GLY A 120 -0.80 -4.40 14.72
CA GLY A 120 -0.10 -5.67 14.77
C GLY A 120 -1.04 -6.87 14.62
N ASN A 121 -0.50 -7.98 14.15
CA ASN A 121 -1.26 -9.23 14.02
C ASN A 121 -1.53 -9.83 15.40
N VAL A 122 -2.75 -10.35 15.60
CA VAL A 122 -3.16 -11.00 16.85
C VAL A 122 -3.56 -12.44 16.62
N ALA A 123 -4.27 -12.71 15.53
CA ALA A 123 -4.85 -14.02 15.27
C ALA A 123 -5.26 -14.14 13.81
N GLY A 124 -5.50 -15.36 13.37
CA GLY A 124 -6.01 -15.62 12.04
C GLY A 124 -5.15 -16.59 11.26
N PHE A 125 -5.30 -16.57 9.93
CA PHE A 125 -4.54 -17.45 9.04
C PHE A 125 -4.58 -16.95 7.61
N PHE A 126 -3.62 -17.43 6.81
CA PHE A 126 -3.63 -17.30 5.35
C PHE A 126 -3.83 -18.68 4.74
N LYS A 127 -4.57 -18.75 3.63
CA LYS A 127 -4.71 -19.97 2.83
C LYS A 127 -4.48 -19.65 1.36
N GLY A 128 -3.94 -20.61 0.65
CA GLY A 128 -3.89 -20.58 -0.82
C GLY A 128 -2.86 -19.68 -1.47
N ILE A 129 -1.89 -19.21 -0.73
CA ILE A 129 -0.80 -18.38 -1.28
C ILE A 129 0.57 -19.05 -1.16
N ASP A 130 0.58 -20.36 -1.12
CA ASP A 130 1.82 -21.15 -1.03
C ASP A 130 2.57 -21.13 -2.37
#